data_033b34519553bfa53eb8cbc1f9c08778
#
_entry.id   033b34519553bfa53eb8cbc1f9c08778
#
_cell.length_a   1.000
_cell.length_b   1.000
_cell.length_c   1.000
_cell.angle_alpha   90.00
_cell.angle_beta   90.00
_cell.angle_gamma   90.00
#
_symmetry.space_group_name_H-M   'P 1'
#
loop_
_entity.id
_entity.type
_entity.pdbx_description
1 polymer ?
#
loop_
_entity_poly.entity_id
_entity_poly.type
_entity_poly.pdbx_seq_one_letter_code
_entity_poly.pdbx_strand_id
1 'polypeptide(L)'
;YWNVDATLGTGHKSFTARLASDSTGKKLLPKNEAEARAIEKGLEGAEYTVGELKKGKRAKQPTPAFITSTLQQEASRRLGFTATRTMRAAQTLYEGVDIAGHGTMGLITYMRTDSLRISDEAVAAAKEYIADAYGEQYICPYKRTWKTKSATAAQDAHEAIRPSVPGLTPDEVDK
;
A
#
# COMPACT_ATOMS: atom_id res chain seq x y z
N TYR A 1 -5.07 14.99 -26.34
CA TYR A 1 -4.95 13.63 -26.89
C TYR A 1 -6.32 13.01 -27.07
N TRP A 2 -6.43 12.12 -28.03
CA TRP A 2 -7.66 11.42 -28.37
C TRP A 2 -7.55 9.95 -27.96
N ASN A 3 -8.61 9.40 -27.39
CA ASN A 3 -8.73 7.96 -27.13
C ASN A 3 -9.92 7.41 -27.93
N VAL A 4 -9.80 6.21 -28.40
CA VAL A 4 -10.90 5.45 -28.99
C VAL A 4 -11.17 4.26 -28.06
N ASP A 5 -12.36 4.24 -27.49
CA ASP A 5 -12.80 3.20 -26.55
C ASP A 5 -14.03 2.50 -27.13
N ALA A 6 -14.05 1.19 -27.06
CA ALA A 6 -15.18 0.36 -27.46
C ALA A 6 -15.82 -0.30 -26.23
N THR A 7 -17.13 -0.21 -26.10
CA THR A 7 -17.87 -1.00 -25.10
C THR A 7 -18.27 -2.33 -25.72
N LEU A 8 -17.67 -3.39 -25.23
CA LEU A 8 -17.88 -4.76 -25.70
C LEU A 8 -18.72 -5.54 -24.70
N GLY A 9 -19.63 -6.36 -25.20
CA GLY A 9 -20.54 -7.13 -24.35
C GLY A 9 -20.55 -8.63 -24.68
N THR A 10 -20.68 -9.44 -23.63
CA THR A 10 -20.88 -10.89 -23.73
C THR A 10 -22.17 -11.24 -23.01
N GLY A 11 -23.32 -11.03 -23.64
CA GLY A 11 -24.63 -11.29 -23.01
C GLY A 11 -24.92 -10.34 -21.85
N HIS A 12 -24.71 -10.76 -20.61
CA HIS A 12 -25.09 -10.00 -19.42
C HIS A 12 -23.98 -9.08 -18.85
N LYS A 13 -22.80 -9.11 -19.41
CA LYS A 13 -21.65 -8.31 -18.91
C LYS A 13 -21.05 -7.50 -20.03
N SER A 14 -20.66 -6.27 -19.74
CA SER A 14 -19.93 -5.41 -20.66
C SER A 14 -18.62 -4.95 -20.02
N PHE A 15 -17.65 -4.63 -20.85
CA PHE A 15 -16.39 -4.01 -20.45
C PHE A 15 -15.91 -3.05 -21.52
N THR A 16 -15.10 -2.09 -21.12
CA THR A 16 -14.52 -1.11 -22.05
C THR A 16 -13.14 -1.56 -22.47
N ALA A 17 -12.92 -1.68 -23.78
CA ALA A 17 -11.61 -1.92 -24.40
C ALA A 17 -11.10 -0.61 -25.00
N ARG A 18 -9.81 -0.34 -24.85
CA ARG A 18 -9.16 0.85 -25.42
C ARG A 18 -8.24 0.47 -26.54
N LEU A 19 -8.29 1.24 -27.64
CA LEU A 19 -7.37 1.12 -28.76
C LEU A 19 -5.91 1.26 -28.24
N ALA A 20 -5.08 0.25 -28.51
CA ALA A 20 -3.70 0.20 -28.06
C ALA A 20 -2.69 0.25 -29.22
N SER A 21 -2.93 -0.56 -30.25
CA SER A 21 -1.99 -0.71 -31.36
C SER A 21 -2.71 -1.08 -32.65
N ASP A 22 -2.00 -0.96 -33.76
CA ASP A 22 -2.41 -1.53 -35.07
C ASP A 22 -2.14 -3.04 -35.13
N SER A 23 -2.44 -3.62 -36.27
CA SER A 23 -2.24 -5.07 -36.55
C SER A 23 -0.77 -5.50 -36.50
N THR A 24 0.17 -4.58 -36.59
CA THR A 24 1.62 -4.84 -36.48
C THR A 24 2.14 -4.75 -35.05
N GLY A 25 1.28 -4.37 -34.08
CA GLY A 25 1.65 -4.14 -32.67
C GLY A 25 2.24 -2.75 -32.42
N LYS A 26 2.28 -1.87 -33.44
CA LYS A 26 2.73 -0.50 -33.28
C LYS A 26 1.66 0.32 -32.57
N LYS A 27 2.06 1.05 -31.54
CA LYS A 27 1.15 1.91 -30.75
C LYS A 27 0.43 2.90 -31.67
N LEU A 28 -0.90 2.89 -31.59
CA LEU A 28 -1.77 3.73 -32.40
C LEU A 28 -2.45 4.76 -31.47
N LEU A 29 -2.06 6.02 -31.60
CA LEU A 29 -2.63 7.14 -30.88
C LEU A 29 -3.09 8.19 -31.87
N PRO A 30 -4.41 8.43 -32.01
CA PRO A 30 -4.92 9.47 -32.89
C PRO A 30 -4.40 10.85 -32.45
N LYS A 31 -3.93 11.64 -33.39
CA LYS A 31 -3.34 12.95 -33.13
C LYS A 31 -4.37 14.07 -33.15
N ASN A 32 -5.46 13.85 -33.84
CA ASN A 32 -6.56 14.80 -34.02
C ASN A 32 -7.90 14.07 -34.13
N GLU A 33 -8.98 14.85 -34.14
CA GLU A 33 -10.35 14.32 -34.22
C GLU A 33 -10.60 13.55 -35.52
N ALA A 34 -10.09 14.04 -36.64
CA ALA A 34 -10.30 13.40 -37.95
C ALA A 34 -9.71 11.98 -37.98
N GLU A 35 -8.52 11.79 -37.40
CA GLU A 35 -7.91 10.47 -37.27
C GLU A 35 -8.71 9.56 -36.31
N ALA A 36 -9.17 10.09 -35.19
CA ALA A 36 -9.99 9.33 -34.25
C ALA A 36 -11.29 8.85 -34.89
N ARG A 37 -11.99 9.76 -35.61
CA ARG A 37 -13.23 9.43 -36.30
C ARG A 37 -13.03 8.46 -37.47
N ALA A 38 -11.92 8.54 -38.18
CA ALA A 38 -11.59 7.58 -39.22
C ALA A 38 -11.42 6.16 -38.66
N ILE A 39 -10.78 6.04 -37.50
CA ILE A 39 -10.63 4.77 -36.80
C ILE A 39 -11.98 4.26 -36.30
N GLU A 40 -12.79 5.13 -35.65
CA GLU A 40 -14.13 4.80 -35.19
C GLU A 40 -14.98 4.22 -36.32
N LYS A 41 -15.04 4.92 -37.45
CA LYS A 41 -15.78 4.49 -38.64
C LYS A 41 -15.26 3.14 -39.20
N GLY A 42 -13.95 2.92 -39.16
CA GLY A 42 -13.35 1.66 -39.59
C GLY A 42 -13.65 0.47 -38.67
N LEU A 43 -14.07 0.74 -37.44
CA LEU A 43 -14.41 -0.28 -36.44
C LEU A 43 -15.93 -0.52 -36.34
N GLU A 44 -16.75 0.27 -37.03
CA GLU A 44 -18.20 0.05 -37.09
C GLU A 44 -18.51 -1.29 -37.78
N GLY A 45 -19.26 -2.14 -37.07
CA GLY A 45 -19.63 -3.46 -37.56
C GLY A 45 -18.47 -4.49 -37.59
N ALA A 46 -17.31 -4.15 -37.06
CA ALA A 46 -16.19 -5.08 -36.99
C ALA A 46 -16.48 -6.19 -35.96
N GLU A 47 -15.98 -7.39 -36.26
CA GLU A 47 -15.98 -8.53 -35.36
C GLU A 47 -14.84 -8.40 -34.36
N TYR A 48 -15.16 -8.51 -33.05
CA TYR A 48 -14.18 -8.45 -31.99
C TYR A 48 -13.93 -9.81 -31.39
N THR A 49 -12.67 -10.23 -31.37
CA THR A 49 -12.26 -11.50 -30.78
C THR A 49 -11.22 -11.30 -29.70
N VAL A 50 -11.20 -12.18 -28.69
CA VAL A 50 -10.16 -12.20 -27.66
C VAL A 50 -8.92 -12.89 -28.24
N GLY A 51 -7.92 -12.11 -28.67
CA GLY A 51 -6.69 -12.65 -29.25
C GLY A 51 -5.80 -13.35 -28.22
N GLU A 52 -5.63 -12.75 -27.05
CA GLU A 52 -4.78 -13.28 -25.98
C GLU A 52 -5.29 -12.87 -24.59
N LEU A 53 -5.23 -13.80 -23.65
CA LEU A 53 -5.49 -13.55 -22.24
C LEU A 53 -4.25 -13.88 -21.40
N LYS A 54 -3.52 -12.85 -20.97
CA LYS A 54 -2.36 -13.00 -20.07
C LYS A 54 -2.82 -12.99 -18.60
N LYS A 55 -2.75 -14.15 -17.96
CA LYS A 55 -2.96 -14.27 -16.51
C LYS A 55 -1.60 -14.28 -15.82
N GLY A 56 -1.34 -13.30 -14.97
CA GLY A 56 -0.12 -13.20 -14.21
C GLY A 56 -0.38 -13.06 -12.71
N LYS A 57 0.58 -13.50 -11.90
CA LYS A 57 0.62 -13.20 -10.46
C LYS A 57 1.64 -12.10 -10.22
N ARG A 58 1.24 -11.04 -9.53
CA ARG A 58 2.16 -9.99 -9.10
C ARG A 58 2.42 -10.14 -7.61
N ALA A 59 3.65 -10.49 -7.25
CA ALA A 59 4.06 -10.48 -5.86
C ALA A 59 4.13 -9.04 -5.35
N LYS A 60 3.38 -8.73 -4.28
CA LYS A 60 3.41 -7.43 -3.62
C LYS A 60 4.29 -7.55 -2.38
N GLN A 61 5.37 -6.80 -2.34
CA GLN A 61 6.23 -6.75 -1.16
C GLN A 61 5.59 -5.85 -0.09
N PRO A 62 5.68 -6.21 1.20
CA PRO A 62 5.25 -5.34 2.28
C PRO A 62 6.13 -4.11 2.36
N THR A 63 5.53 -3.01 2.77
CA THR A 63 6.26 -1.78 3.08
C THR A 63 7.03 -1.92 4.40
N PRO A 64 8.11 -1.15 4.61
CA PRO A 64 8.74 -1.06 5.93
C PRO A 64 7.77 -0.49 6.97
N ALA A 65 8.13 -0.65 8.23
CA ALA A 65 7.49 0.08 9.32
C ALA A 65 7.67 1.61 9.14
N PHE A 66 6.88 2.40 9.82
CA PHE A 66 6.87 3.84 9.63
C PHE A 66 8.14 4.53 10.14
N ILE A 67 8.54 5.54 9.41
CA ILE A 67 9.35 6.65 9.89
C ILE A 67 8.45 7.90 10.00
N THR A 68 8.91 8.96 10.61
CA THR A 68 8.10 10.19 10.80
C THR A 68 7.39 10.64 9.52
N SER A 69 8.13 10.72 8.41
CA SER A 69 7.57 11.21 7.14
C SER A 69 6.53 10.26 6.53
N THR A 70 6.75 8.95 6.58
CA THR A 70 5.80 7.98 6.03
C THR A 70 4.56 7.83 6.91
N LEU A 71 4.69 7.97 8.24
CA LEU A 71 3.54 8.05 9.14
C LEU A 71 2.64 9.25 8.79
N GLN A 72 3.23 10.43 8.61
CA GLN A 72 2.47 11.64 8.23
C GLN A 72 1.79 11.48 6.86
N GLN A 73 2.46 10.89 5.87
CA GLN A 73 1.90 10.63 4.54
C GLN A 73 0.71 9.67 4.60
N GLU A 74 0.83 8.56 5.33
CA GLU A 74 -0.27 7.60 5.47
C GLU A 74 -1.45 8.17 6.26
N ALA A 75 -1.19 8.91 7.34
CA ALA A 75 -2.23 9.58 8.10
C ALA A 75 -2.96 10.64 7.27
N SER A 76 -2.23 11.40 6.44
CA SER A 76 -2.85 12.35 5.50
C SER A 76 -3.71 11.62 4.46
N ARG A 77 -3.18 10.56 3.86
CA ARG A 77 -3.84 9.84 2.78
C ARG A 77 -5.09 9.07 3.24
N ARG A 78 -5.03 8.43 4.42
CA ARG A 78 -6.10 7.56 4.91
C ARG A 78 -7.09 8.24 5.83
N LEU A 79 -6.63 9.21 6.62
CA LEU A 79 -7.42 9.85 7.69
C LEU A 79 -7.64 11.34 7.43
N GLY A 80 -7.04 11.93 6.39
CA GLY A 80 -7.10 13.36 6.12
C GLY A 80 -6.42 14.22 7.19
N PHE A 81 -5.48 13.66 7.96
CA PHE A 81 -4.82 14.38 9.04
C PHE A 81 -3.73 15.31 8.49
N THR A 82 -3.62 16.48 9.09
CA THR A 82 -2.43 17.34 8.91
C THR A 82 -1.23 16.74 9.63
N ALA A 83 0.00 17.14 9.24
CA ALA A 83 1.21 16.70 9.92
C ALA A 83 1.18 17.02 11.42
N THR A 84 0.70 18.20 11.81
CA THR A 84 0.57 18.61 13.21
C THR A 84 -0.38 17.69 13.98
N ARG A 85 -1.57 17.38 13.41
CA ARG A 85 -2.52 16.47 14.03
C ARG A 85 -1.95 15.06 14.18
N THR A 86 -1.28 14.57 13.16
CA THR A 86 -0.60 13.26 13.18
C THR A 86 0.43 13.19 14.29
N MET A 87 1.31 14.20 14.39
CA MET A 87 2.36 14.19 15.41
C MET A 87 1.82 14.35 16.83
N ARG A 88 0.72 15.08 17.01
CA ARG A 88 0.05 15.18 18.33
C ARG A 88 -0.53 13.82 18.74
N ALA A 89 -1.25 13.15 17.84
CA ALA A 89 -1.80 11.83 18.14
C ALA A 89 -0.68 10.80 18.42
N ALA A 90 0.38 10.81 17.62
CA ALA A 90 1.53 9.93 17.83
C ALA A 90 2.24 10.21 19.17
N GLN A 91 2.34 11.47 19.59
CA GLN A 91 2.90 11.85 20.89
C GLN A 91 2.05 11.28 22.04
N THR A 92 0.74 11.42 21.97
CA THR A 92 -0.18 10.84 22.96
C THR A 92 -0.04 9.32 23.05
N LEU A 93 0.00 8.63 21.90
CA LEU A 93 0.18 7.17 21.86
C LEU A 93 1.54 6.72 22.39
N TYR A 94 2.59 7.52 22.25
CA TYR A 94 3.92 7.22 22.77
C TYR A 94 4.01 7.48 24.28
N GLU A 95 3.50 8.63 24.76
CA GLU A 95 3.54 9.01 26.17
C GLU A 95 2.69 8.11 27.06
N GLY A 96 1.63 7.56 26.49
CA GLY A 96 0.74 6.62 27.16
C GLY A 96 -0.71 7.03 27.12
N VAL A 97 -1.55 6.04 26.96
CA VAL A 97 -3.02 6.14 27.07
C VAL A 97 -3.48 5.16 28.15
N ASP A 98 -4.52 5.54 28.84
CA ASP A 98 -5.15 4.67 29.83
C ASP A 98 -6.03 3.65 29.10
N ILE A 99 -5.74 2.36 29.30
CA ILE A 99 -6.43 1.27 28.62
C ILE A 99 -7.10 0.38 29.66
N ALA A 100 -8.38 0.13 29.47
CA ALA A 100 -9.15 -0.72 30.38
C ALA A 100 -8.47 -2.09 30.57
N GLY A 101 -8.21 -2.45 31.82
CA GLY A 101 -7.55 -3.69 32.19
C GLY A 101 -6.02 -3.73 32.02
N HIS A 102 -5.40 -2.71 31.41
CA HIS A 102 -3.96 -2.65 31.20
C HIS A 102 -3.29 -1.43 31.88
N GLY A 103 -4.07 -0.43 32.32
CA GLY A 103 -3.54 0.81 32.86
C GLY A 103 -2.93 1.72 31.80
N THR A 104 -2.16 2.71 32.22
CA THR A 104 -1.53 3.68 31.32
C THR A 104 -0.28 3.08 30.68
N MET A 105 -0.25 2.99 29.34
CA MET A 105 0.89 2.45 28.62
C MET A 105 1.11 3.13 27.26
N GLY A 106 2.38 3.19 26.82
CA GLY A 106 2.77 3.65 25.51
C GLY A 106 2.46 2.58 24.44
N LEU A 107 1.71 2.97 23.44
CA LEU A 107 1.21 2.06 22.40
C LEU A 107 2.10 1.97 21.17
N ILE A 108 3.01 2.93 20.97
CA ILE A 108 3.94 2.95 19.84
C ILE A 108 5.35 3.29 20.31
N THR A 109 6.34 2.94 19.52
CA THR A 109 7.72 3.39 19.68
C THR A 109 7.86 4.88 19.37
N TYR A 110 9.01 5.47 19.70
CA TYR A 110 9.25 6.91 19.53
C TYR A 110 9.01 7.38 18.09
N MET A 111 8.16 8.39 17.92
CA MET A 111 7.62 8.80 16.63
C MET A 111 8.51 9.77 15.83
N ARG A 112 9.58 10.30 16.41
CA ARG A 112 10.54 11.18 15.70
C ARG A 112 11.77 10.39 15.32
N THR A 113 11.67 9.63 14.24
CA THR A 113 12.71 8.72 13.77
C THR A 113 12.70 8.65 12.24
N ASP A 114 13.87 8.43 11.66
CA ASP A 114 14.05 8.03 10.26
C ASP A 114 14.62 6.60 10.16
N SER A 115 14.76 5.91 11.28
CA SER A 115 15.19 4.51 11.33
C SER A 115 14.10 3.57 10.83
N LEU A 116 14.51 2.59 10.02
CA LEU A 116 13.67 1.48 9.58
C LEU A 116 13.99 0.19 10.36
N ARG A 117 14.83 0.26 11.37
CA ARG A 117 15.23 -0.86 12.19
C ARG A 117 14.08 -1.32 13.09
N ILE A 118 13.95 -2.62 13.25
CA ILE A 118 13.04 -3.25 14.23
C ILE A 118 13.91 -4.19 15.08
N SER A 119 13.75 -4.12 16.41
CA SER A 119 14.51 -4.99 17.32
C SER A 119 14.15 -6.46 17.10
N ASP A 120 15.04 -7.35 17.54
CA ASP A 120 14.81 -8.80 17.38
C ASP A 120 13.65 -9.27 18.26
N GLU A 121 13.49 -8.69 19.45
CA GLU A 121 12.39 -8.95 20.36
C GLU A 121 11.05 -8.57 19.72
N ALA A 122 10.98 -7.41 19.08
CA ALA A 122 9.76 -6.97 18.41
C ALA A 122 9.42 -7.84 17.18
N VAL A 123 10.43 -8.30 16.46
CA VAL A 123 10.22 -9.26 15.36
C VAL A 123 9.71 -10.60 15.88
N ALA A 124 10.24 -11.08 17.01
CA ALA A 124 9.78 -12.32 17.64
C ALA A 124 8.32 -12.20 18.12
N ALA A 125 7.98 -11.14 18.84
CA ALA A 125 6.61 -10.88 19.31
C ALA A 125 5.61 -10.74 18.15
N ALA A 126 6.00 -10.08 17.06
CA ALA A 126 5.16 -9.97 15.88
C ALA A 126 4.93 -11.32 15.19
N LYS A 127 5.95 -12.19 15.14
CA LYS A 127 5.82 -13.55 14.58
C LYS A 127 4.89 -14.43 15.42
N GLU A 128 5.03 -14.37 16.75
CA GLU A 128 4.15 -15.08 17.67
C GLU A 128 2.69 -14.64 17.47
N TYR A 129 2.43 -13.35 17.49
CA TYR A 129 1.10 -12.81 17.22
C TYR A 129 0.54 -13.25 15.86
N ILE A 130 1.36 -13.22 14.80
CA ILE A 130 0.92 -13.66 13.46
C ILE A 130 0.61 -15.16 13.46
N ALA A 131 1.41 -15.98 14.13
CA ALA A 131 1.15 -17.42 14.23
C ALA A 131 -0.20 -17.68 14.89
N ASP A 132 -0.45 -17.03 16.02
CA ASP A 132 -1.65 -17.23 16.84
C ASP A 132 -2.91 -16.69 16.16
N ALA A 133 -2.84 -15.47 15.61
CA ALA A 133 -4.01 -14.80 15.04
C ALA A 133 -4.35 -15.22 13.60
N TYR A 134 -3.34 -15.60 12.81
CA TYR A 134 -3.51 -15.83 11.35
C TYR A 134 -2.97 -17.17 10.88
N GLY A 135 -2.08 -17.81 11.62
CA GLY A 135 -1.46 -19.09 11.30
C GLY A 135 -0.02 -18.95 10.77
N GLU A 136 0.76 -20.03 10.95
CA GLU A 136 2.19 -20.08 10.62
C GLU A 136 2.50 -19.80 9.15
N GLN A 137 1.60 -20.10 8.23
CA GLN A 137 1.77 -19.87 6.80
C GLN A 137 1.94 -18.38 6.44
N TYR A 138 1.59 -17.47 7.33
CA TYR A 138 1.76 -16.02 7.15
C TYR A 138 3.08 -15.49 7.71
N ILE A 139 3.84 -16.32 8.42
CA ILE A 139 5.14 -15.94 8.97
C ILE A 139 6.17 -15.85 7.85
N CYS A 140 6.86 -14.70 7.77
CA CYS A 140 8.01 -14.58 6.89
C CYS A 140 9.16 -15.44 7.43
N PRO A 141 9.72 -16.41 6.65
CA PRO A 141 10.76 -17.32 7.12
C PRO A 141 12.10 -16.64 7.40
N TYR A 142 12.27 -15.40 6.96
CA TYR A 142 13.48 -14.61 7.18
C TYR A 142 13.17 -13.24 7.78
N LYS A 143 14.12 -12.63 8.47
CA LYS A 143 14.01 -11.25 8.95
C LYS A 143 14.10 -10.31 7.75
N ARG A 144 13.06 -9.50 7.56
CA ARG A 144 13.09 -8.45 6.55
C ARG A 144 13.91 -7.27 7.06
N THR A 145 14.75 -6.74 6.20
CA THR A 145 15.54 -5.55 6.49
C THR A 145 15.35 -4.54 5.36
N TRP A 146 15.34 -3.27 5.71
CA TRP A 146 15.25 -2.17 4.77
C TRP A 146 16.43 -1.22 4.99
N LYS A 147 17.01 -0.74 3.91
CA LYS A 147 18.10 0.24 3.99
C LYS A 147 17.53 1.64 4.14
N THR A 148 18.02 2.39 5.14
CA THR A 148 17.80 3.83 5.24
C THR A 148 18.68 4.54 4.22
N LYS A 149 18.18 5.63 3.63
CA LYS A 149 18.96 6.45 2.70
C LYS A 149 20.04 7.28 3.41
N SER A 150 19.92 7.48 4.71
CA SER A 150 20.87 8.24 5.53
C SER A 150 21.96 7.29 6.05
N ALA A 151 23.20 7.48 5.59
CA ALA A 151 24.37 6.70 5.97
C ALA A 151 25.03 7.17 7.28
N THR A 152 24.37 7.97 8.11
CA THR A 152 24.95 8.48 9.34
C THR A 152 24.75 7.50 10.49
N ALA A 153 25.84 6.93 10.95
CA ALA A 153 25.93 5.93 12.04
C ALA A 153 25.37 6.40 13.41
N ALA A 154 24.96 7.67 13.53
CA ALA A 154 24.43 8.24 14.78
C ALA A 154 22.99 7.86 15.12
N GLN A 155 22.27 7.13 14.23
CA GLN A 155 20.85 6.81 14.42
C GLN A 155 20.56 5.33 14.68
N ASP A 156 21.56 4.52 14.94
CA ASP A 156 21.40 3.09 15.25
C ASP A 156 20.66 2.83 16.58
N ALA A 157 20.52 3.84 17.43
CA ALA A 157 19.81 3.73 18.71
C ALA A 157 18.26 3.77 18.54
N HIS A 158 17.76 4.30 17.43
CA HIS A 158 16.32 4.45 17.23
C HIS A 158 15.73 3.28 16.43
N GLU A 159 14.50 2.94 16.76
CA GLU A 159 13.69 2.02 15.99
C GLU A 159 12.72 2.76 15.04
N ALA A 160 12.15 1.99 14.09
CA ALA A 160 10.99 2.42 13.32
C ALA A 160 9.77 2.59 14.23
N ILE A 161 8.79 3.36 13.78
CA ILE A 161 7.51 3.54 14.48
C ILE A 161 6.68 2.26 14.27
N ARG A 162 6.38 1.59 15.36
CA ARG A 162 5.61 0.35 15.40
C ARG A 162 4.76 0.26 16.68
N PRO A 163 3.74 -0.60 16.72
CA PRO A 163 3.06 -0.93 17.97
C PRO A 163 4.05 -1.49 19.01
N SER A 164 3.86 -1.09 20.27
CA SER A 164 4.61 -1.66 21.42
C SER A 164 4.16 -3.08 21.71
N VAL A 165 2.85 -3.33 21.61
CA VAL A 165 2.22 -4.64 21.84
C VAL A 165 1.42 -5.01 20.59
N PRO A 166 1.86 -5.99 19.77
CA PRO A 166 1.16 -6.38 18.54
C PRO A 166 -0.28 -6.85 18.74
N GLY A 167 -0.59 -7.43 19.88
CA GLY A 167 -1.92 -7.95 20.19
C GLY A 167 -2.96 -6.92 20.58
N LEU A 168 -2.55 -5.69 20.94
CA LEU A 168 -3.48 -4.60 21.24
C LEU A 168 -3.93 -3.93 19.94
N THR A 169 -5.08 -4.36 19.43
CA THR A 169 -5.70 -3.77 18.26
C THR A 169 -6.41 -2.45 18.61
N PRO A 170 -6.68 -1.56 17.61
CA PRO A 170 -7.46 -0.34 17.86
C PRO A 170 -8.83 -0.61 18.54
N ASP A 171 -9.49 -1.72 18.17
CA ASP A 171 -10.79 -2.08 18.76
C ASP A 171 -10.69 -2.50 20.22
N GLU A 172 -9.53 -2.96 20.67
CA GLU A 172 -9.27 -3.31 22.07
C GLU A 172 -8.86 -2.11 22.91
N VAL A 173 -8.23 -1.13 22.26
CA VAL A 173 -7.82 0.13 22.91
C VAL A 173 -9.02 1.08 23.11
N ASP A 174 -10.05 0.98 22.28
CA ASP A 174 -11.23 1.87 22.29
C ASP A 174 -12.37 1.35 23.22
N LYS A 175 -12.13 0.25 23.94
CA LYS A 175 -13.05 -0.33 24.94
C LYS A 175 -12.82 0.26 26.34
#